data_222bb0ac29a990f321283b97fe267e00
#
_entry.id   222bb0ac29a990f321283b97fe267e00
#
_cell.length_a   1.000
_cell.length_b   1.000
_cell.length_c   1.000
_cell.angle_alpha   90.00
_cell.angle_beta   90.00
_cell.angle_gamma   90.00
#
_symmetry.space_group_name_H-M   'P 1'
#
loop_
_entity.id
_entity.type
_entity.pdbx_description
1 polymer ?
#
loop_
_entity_poly.entity_id
_entity_poly.type
_entity_poly.pdbx_seq_one_letter_code
_entity_poly.pdbx_strand_id
1 'polypeptide(L)'
;MKDNKKTYLTIHGHFYQPPRENPWLETIEVQDSANPYHDWNARVTAECYTPNSVSKIVTQDNKILDIVNNYSFISFNFGPTLLSWMEHYSPYSYERIIKADVESISKNNGHGNAMAQVYNHIIMPLANKRDKYTQIIWGIKDFQYRFCRKPEGMWLAETACDDATLEALIDCGIKFTVLSPHQAKSVRKLTPDNKEKWSDVSWGNIDPARAYRYFVKSDKTKHIDLFFYDGPISKSVAFDELLTDGNKFISKLKAGVSKDRNYNQLVHIATDGESYGHHTKFGDMALSYILKARAEDEGFILTNYANYLEQEGVQYEVDIKDVSSWSCAHGV
;
A
#
# COMPACT_ATOMS: atom_id res chain seq x y z
N MET A 1 25.89 1.18 25.89
CA MET A 1 25.73 1.48 24.45
C MET A 1 24.26 1.88 24.23
N LYS A 2 23.98 3.07 23.68
CA LYS A 2 22.61 3.39 23.31
C LYS A 2 22.26 2.46 22.16
N ASP A 3 21.32 1.52 22.37
CA ASP A 3 20.73 0.72 21.32
C ASP A 3 20.20 1.66 20.24
N ASN A 4 20.89 1.71 19.12
CA ASN A 4 20.50 2.60 18.01
C ASN A 4 19.27 1.97 17.34
N LYS A 5 18.07 2.48 17.67
CA LYS A 5 16.81 1.97 17.15
C LYS A 5 16.75 2.17 15.64
N LYS A 6 16.35 1.13 14.92
CA LYS A 6 16.16 1.18 13.46
C LYS A 6 14.92 1.98 13.11
N THR A 7 15.00 2.69 12.00
CA THR A 7 13.86 3.38 11.41
C THR A 7 13.63 2.82 10.01
N TYR A 8 12.54 2.12 9.84
CA TYR A 8 12.12 1.56 8.55
C TYR A 8 11.23 2.53 7.80
N LEU A 9 11.26 2.46 6.48
CA LEU A 9 10.39 3.24 5.60
C LEU A 9 9.70 2.33 4.59
N THR A 10 8.36 2.43 4.55
CA THR A 10 7.52 1.79 3.53
C THR A 10 6.60 2.83 2.92
N ILE A 11 6.63 2.98 1.61
CA ILE A 11 5.67 3.78 0.85
C ILE A 11 4.78 2.80 0.11
N HIS A 12 3.46 2.91 0.25
CA HIS A 12 2.51 2.08 -0.47
C HIS A 12 1.70 2.90 -1.45
N GLY A 13 1.67 2.45 -2.70
CA GLY A 13 0.82 2.99 -3.76
C GLY A 13 -0.30 2.02 -4.13
N HIS A 14 -1.54 2.46 -4.02
CA HIS A 14 -2.70 1.77 -4.54
C HIS A 14 -2.98 2.24 -5.97
N PHE A 15 -2.67 1.41 -6.97
CA PHE A 15 -2.86 1.73 -8.39
C PHE A 15 -4.10 1.03 -8.92
N TYR A 16 -5.08 1.82 -9.33
CA TYR A 16 -6.36 1.28 -9.76
C TYR A 16 -7.00 2.14 -10.85
N GLN A 17 -7.59 1.47 -11.84
CA GLN A 17 -8.55 2.06 -12.76
C GLN A 17 -9.78 1.14 -12.82
N PRO A 18 -10.99 1.71 -12.84
CA PRO A 18 -12.20 0.91 -12.99
C PRO A 18 -12.22 0.24 -14.37
N PRO A 19 -12.94 -0.88 -14.51
CA PRO A 19 -13.20 -1.47 -15.83
C PRO A 19 -13.88 -0.42 -16.73
N ARG A 20 -13.36 -0.27 -17.94
CA ARG A 20 -13.82 0.77 -18.89
C ARG A 20 -14.35 0.17 -20.19
N GLU A 21 -14.17 -1.13 -20.37
CA GLU A 21 -14.59 -1.86 -21.54
C GLU A 21 -16.11 -1.82 -21.68
N ASN A 22 -16.57 -1.54 -22.90
CA ASN A 22 -17.97 -1.74 -23.26
C ASN A 22 -18.26 -3.25 -23.20
N PRO A 23 -19.22 -3.71 -22.37
CA PRO A 23 -19.43 -5.14 -22.12
C PRO A 23 -19.93 -5.91 -23.35
N TRP A 24 -20.39 -5.22 -24.40
CA TRP A 24 -20.87 -5.84 -25.65
C TRP A 24 -19.76 -5.94 -26.70
N LEU A 25 -18.83 -4.98 -26.67
CA LEU A 25 -17.75 -4.88 -27.67
C LEU A 25 -16.43 -5.44 -27.15
N GLU A 26 -16.33 -5.70 -25.84
CA GLU A 26 -15.12 -6.15 -25.14
C GLU A 26 -13.90 -5.24 -25.43
N THR A 27 -14.17 -3.95 -25.70
CA THR A 27 -13.15 -2.94 -25.98
C THR A 27 -13.50 -1.62 -25.30
N ILE A 28 -12.51 -0.78 -25.07
CA ILE A 28 -12.72 0.57 -24.54
C ILE A 28 -13.02 1.50 -25.73
N GLU A 29 -14.15 2.20 -25.66
CA GLU A 29 -14.49 3.26 -26.61
C GLU A 29 -13.68 4.52 -26.31
N VAL A 30 -13.53 5.39 -27.31
CA VAL A 30 -12.86 6.69 -27.14
C VAL A 30 -13.57 7.51 -26.05
N GLN A 31 -12.79 8.02 -25.12
CA GLN A 31 -13.26 8.83 -24.00
C GLN A 31 -12.79 10.28 -24.17
N ASP A 32 -13.66 11.18 -24.63
CA ASP A 32 -13.34 12.59 -24.91
C ASP A 32 -12.69 13.31 -23.73
N SER A 33 -13.08 12.96 -22.50
CA SER A 33 -12.50 13.52 -21.28
C SER A 33 -11.04 13.11 -21.02
N ALA A 34 -10.55 12.10 -21.72
CA ALA A 34 -9.15 11.64 -21.64
C ALA A 34 -8.25 12.29 -22.71
N ASN A 35 -8.80 13.13 -23.61
CA ASN A 35 -8.02 13.77 -24.67
C ASN A 35 -6.70 14.39 -24.15
N PRO A 36 -5.56 14.23 -24.85
CA PRO A 36 -5.38 13.68 -26.22
C PRO A 36 -5.20 12.14 -26.27
N TYR A 37 -5.41 11.42 -25.20
CA TYR A 37 -5.32 9.97 -25.16
C TYR A 37 -6.65 9.33 -25.56
N HIS A 38 -6.61 8.09 -26.01
CA HIS A 38 -7.78 7.33 -26.40
C HIS A 38 -8.79 7.17 -25.25
N ASP A 39 -8.28 6.85 -24.07
CA ASP A 39 -9.06 6.57 -22.86
C ASP A 39 -8.26 6.88 -21.59
N TRP A 40 -8.91 6.80 -20.44
CA TRP A 40 -8.28 7.08 -19.14
C TRP A 40 -7.19 6.07 -18.75
N ASN A 41 -7.28 4.80 -19.17
CA ASN A 41 -6.20 3.84 -18.91
C ASN A 41 -4.93 4.27 -19.66
N ALA A 42 -5.05 4.66 -20.94
CA ALA A 42 -3.94 5.17 -21.73
C ALA A 42 -3.34 6.44 -21.11
N ARG A 43 -4.20 7.39 -20.71
CA ARG A 43 -3.79 8.66 -20.12
C ARG A 43 -3.03 8.47 -18.80
N VAL A 44 -3.61 7.76 -17.84
CA VAL A 44 -2.98 7.57 -16.53
C VAL A 44 -1.74 6.70 -16.64
N THR A 45 -1.71 5.74 -17.56
CA THR A 45 -0.50 4.96 -17.85
C THR A 45 0.63 5.86 -18.32
N ALA A 46 0.38 6.78 -19.25
CA ALA A 46 1.38 7.71 -19.75
C ALA A 46 1.83 8.75 -18.72
N GLU A 47 0.91 9.22 -17.87
CA GLU A 47 1.19 10.25 -16.88
C GLU A 47 1.77 9.71 -15.54
N CYS A 48 1.49 8.44 -15.20
CA CYS A 48 1.85 7.87 -13.90
C CYS A 48 2.54 6.51 -13.99
N TYR A 49 1.90 5.48 -14.58
CA TYR A 49 2.39 4.10 -14.42
C TYR A 49 3.70 3.87 -15.18
N THR A 50 3.80 4.32 -16.42
CA THR A 50 5.06 4.24 -17.19
C THR A 50 6.16 5.10 -16.56
N PRO A 51 5.94 6.39 -16.22
CA PRO A 51 6.94 7.21 -15.53
C PRO A 51 7.51 6.55 -14.27
N ASN A 52 6.68 5.98 -13.40
CA ASN A 52 7.16 5.28 -12.20
C ASN A 52 8.01 4.05 -12.52
N SER A 53 7.80 3.41 -13.64
CA SER A 53 8.61 2.25 -14.07
C SER A 53 10.00 2.64 -14.60
N VAL A 54 10.19 3.89 -15.02
CA VAL A 54 11.43 4.45 -15.61
C VAL A 54 11.71 5.88 -15.14
N SER A 55 11.47 6.14 -13.87
CA SER A 55 11.62 7.46 -13.28
C SER A 55 13.06 7.94 -13.33
N LYS A 56 13.24 9.24 -13.50
CA LYS A 56 14.55 9.83 -13.74
C LYS A 56 15.02 10.61 -12.52
N ILE A 57 16.25 10.37 -12.11
CA ILE A 57 16.98 11.27 -11.21
C ILE A 57 17.83 12.17 -12.09
N VAL A 58 17.67 13.48 -11.93
CA VAL A 58 18.36 14.46 -12.78
C VAL A 58 19.20 15.43 -11.94
N THR A 59 20.26 15.98 -12.56
CA THR A 59 21.04 17.10 -12.02
C THR A 59 20.27 18.41 -12.15
N GLN A 60 20.81 19.47 -11.53
CA GLN A 60 20.31 20.84 -11.74
C GLN A 60 20.36 21.29 -13.21
N ASP A 61 21.31 20.76 -14.00
CA ASP A 61 21.45 20.99 -15.44
C ASP A 61 20.57 20.06 -16.29
N ASN A 62 19.59 19.37 -15.71
CA ASN A 62 18.70 18.41 -16.35
C ASN A 62 19.40 17.21 -17.01
N LYS A 63 20.61 16.85 -16.59
CA LYS A 63 21.26 15.62 -17.01
C LYS A 63 20.75 14.45 -16.21
N ILE A 64 20.40 13.36 -16.89
CA ILE A 64 19.96 12.12 -16.26
C ILE A 64 21.15 11.47 -15.55
N LEU A 65 21.04 11.28 -14.24
CA LEU A 65 22.01 10.56 -13.41
C LEU A 65 21.68 9.08 -13.28
N ASP A 66 20.38 8.77 -13.15
CA ASP A 66 19.89 7.39 -12.98
C ASP A 66 18.48 7.26 -13.52
N ILE A 67 18.11 6.03 -13.89
CA ILE A 67 16.74 5.64 -14.26
C ILE A 67 16.29 4.56 -13.29
N VAL A 68 15.27 4.87 -12.51
CA VAL A 68 14.80 4.07 -11.38
C VAL A 68 13.44 3.46 -11.70
N ASN A 69 13.26 2.18 -11.41
CA ASN A 69 11.95 1.58 -11.31
C ASN A 69 11.45 1.73 -9.87
N ASN A 70 10.55 2.69 -9.62
CA ASN A 70 10.04 2.99 -8.28
C ASN A 70 9.36 1.78 -7.65
N TYR A 71 8.69 0.94 -8.44
CA TYR A 71 8.03 -0.28 -7.96
C TYR A 71 8.99 -1.29 -7.31
N SER A 72 10.30 -1.24 -7.63
CA SER A 72 11.31 -2.07 -6.96
C SER A 72 11.65 -1.62 -5.53
N PHE A 73 11.10 -0.50 -5.06
CA PHE A 73 11.41 0.10 -3.76
C PHE A 73 10.17 0.42 -2.92
N ILE A 74 8.98 0.46 -3.51
CA ILE A 74 7.72 0.73 -2.81
C ILE A 74 6.88 -0.54 -2.70
N SER A 75 6.08 -0.65 -1.65
CA SER A 75 4.95 -1.59 -1.64
C SER A 75 3.86 -1.08 -2.58
N PHE A 76 3.21 -1.97 -3.31
CA PHE A 76 2.17 -1.57 -4.25
C PHE A 76 1.14 -2.67 -4.48
N ASN A 77 -0.04 -2.29 -4.92
CA ASN A 77 -0.98 -3.18 -5.58
C ASN A 77 -1.50 -2.53 -6.87
N PHE A 78 -1.85 -3.37 -7.83
CA PHE A 78 -2.51 -2.97 -9.06
C PHE A 78 -3.84 -3.69 -9.19
N GLY A 79 -4.87 -2.98 -9.68
CA GLY A 79 -6.16 -3.59 -9.97
C GLY A 79 -6.05 -4.66 -11.06
N PRO A 80 -6.67 -5.85 -10.89
CA PRO A 80 -6.62 -6.94 -11.88
C PRO A 80 -7.07 -6.51 -13.29
N THR A 81 -8.13 -5.72 -13.39
CA THR A 81 -8.63 -5.20 -14.68
C THR A 81 -7.63 -4.26 -15.35
N LEU A 82 -6.97 -3.40 -14.57
CA LEU A 82 -5.92 -2.54 -15.08
C LEU A 82 -4.72 -3.35 -15.58
N LEU A 83 -4.26 -4.36 -14.83
CA LEU A 83 -3.16 -5.21 -15.27
C LEU A 83 -3.51 -6.02 -16.52
N SER A 84 -4.76 -6.50 -16.65
CA SER A 84 -5.21 -7.16 -17.88
C SER A 84 -5.15 -6.23 -19.08
N TRP A 85 -5.57 -4.98 -18.92
CA TRP A 85 -5.46 -3.96 -19.96
C TRP A 85 -4.00 -3.66 -20.29
N MET A 86 -3.13 -3.47 -19.28
CA MET A 86 -1.71 -3.14 -19.47
C MET A 86 -0.96 -4.28 -20.18
N GLU A 87 -1.28 -5.52 -19.90
CA GLU A 87 -0.67 -6.69 -20.56
C GLU A 87 -0.80 -6.63 -22.09
N HIS A 88 -1.93 -6.10 -22.60
CA HIS A 88 -2.21 -6.00 -24.03
C HIS A 88 -1.82 -4.65 -24.63
N TYR A 89 -2.10 -3.55 -23.93
CA TYR A 89 -1.98 -2.19 -24.49
C TYR A 89 -0.73 -1.42 -24.01
N SER A 90 -0.09 -1.86 -22.92
CA SER A 90 1.15 -1.27 -22.39
C SER A 90 2.10 -2.35 -21.86
N PRO A 91 2.47 -3.36 -22.68
CA PRO A 91 3.25 -4.51 -22.24
C PRO A 91 4.59 -4.13 -21.62
N TYR A 92 5.23 -3.08 -22.13
CA TYR A 92 6.50 -2.58 -21.57
C TYR A 92 6.36 -2.17 -20.10
N SER A 93 5.31 -1.41 -19.74
CA SER A 93 5.08 -0.99 -18.35
C SER A 93 4.66 -2.17 -17.49
N TYR A 94 3.80 -3.05 -18.01
CA TYR A 94 3.38 -4.27 -17.35
C TYR A 94 4.58 -5.15 -16.95
N GLU A 95 5.45 -5.47 -17.88
CA GLU A 95 6.64 -6.30 -17.64
C GLU A 95 7.55 -5.67 -16.57
N ARG A 96 7.71 -4.35 -16.59
CA ARG A 96 8.54 -3.65 -15.60
C ARG A 96 7.93 -3.65 -14.20
N ILE A 97 6.61 -3.61 -14.08
CA ILE A 97 5.91 -3.77 -12.78
C ILE A 97 6.13 -5.18 -12.24
N ILE A 98 5.93 -6.21 -13.07
CA ILE A 98 6.15 -7.61 -12.65
C ILE A 98 7.62 -7.83 -12.26
N LYS A 99 8.55 -7.35 -13.07
CA LYS A 99 9.99 -7.46 -12.81
C LYS A 99 10.41 -6.77 -11.52
N ALA A 100 9.79 -5.62 -11.19
CA ALA A 100 10.08 -4.89 -9.97
C ALA A 100 9.76 -5.70 -8.70
N ASP A 101 8.68 -6.47 -8.72
CA ASP A 101 8.37 -7.39 -7.62
C ASP A 101 9.46 -8.47 -7.47
N VAL A 102 9.87 -9.09 -8.57
CA VAL A 102 10.95 -10.09 -8.57
C VAL A 102 12.26 -9.50 -8.03
N GLU A 103 12.63 -8.30 -8.45
CA GLU A 103 13.83 -7.60 -7.98
C GLU A 103 13.76 -7.27 -6.49
N SER A 104 12.57 -6.98 -5.98
CA SER A 104 12.36 -6.64 -4.57
C SER A 104 12.51 -7.82 -3.62
N ILE A 105 12.25 -9.04 -4.08
CA ILE A 105 12.35 -10.27 -3.27
C ILE A 105 13.74 -10.42 -2.66
N SER A 106 14.80 -10.22 -3.45
CA SER A 106 16.18 -10.33 -2.99
C SER A 106 16.58 -9.25 -1.97
N LYS A 107 15.95 -8.07 -2.05
CA LYS A 107 16.21 -6.93 -1.16
C LYS A 107 15.47 -7.04 0.17
N ASN A 108 14.39 -7.81 0.22
CA ASN A 108 13.48 -7.91 1.35
C ASN A 108 13.38 -9.35 1.89
N ASN A 109 14.49 -10.06 2.01
CA ASN A 109 14.58 -11.39 2.63
C ASN A 109 13.59 -12.42 2.09
N GLY A 110 13.29 -12.38 0.80
CA GLY A 110 12.33 -13.31 0.18
C GLY A 110 10.92 -12.75 0.02
N HIS A 111 10.67 -11.51 0.47
CA HIS A 111 9.36 -10.85 0.40
C HIS A 111 9.27 -9.87 -0.77
N GLY A 112 8.33 -10.08 -1.68
CA GLY A 112 8.06 -9.17 -2.79
C GLY A 112 7.26 -7.94 -2.37
N ASN A 113 7.40 -6.86 -3.13
CA ASN A 113 6.74 -5.58 -2.85
C ASN A 113 5.26 -5.55 -3.23
N ALA A 114 4.84 -6.39 -4.21
CA ALA A 114 3.47 -6.42 -4.67
C ALA A 114 2.54 -7.06 -3.62
N MET A 115 1.37 -6.47 -3.43
CA MET A 115 0.26 -6.98 -2.66
C MET A 115 -0.88 -7.39 -3.60
N ALA A 116 -1.68 -8.40 -3.23
CA ALA A 116 -2.92 -8.68 -3.93
C ALA A 116 -3.97 -7.59 -3.64
N GLN A 117 -5.03 -7.59 -4.41
CA GLN A 117 -6.20 -6.73 -4.22
C GLN A 117 -7.46 -7.58 -4.31
N VAL A 118 -8.56 -7.17 -3.64
CA VAL A 118 -9.88 -7.73 -3.90
C VAL A 118 -10.24 -7.53 -5.38
N TYR A 119 -10.65 -8.59 -6.07
CA TYR A 119 -10.59 -8.67 -7.53
C TYR A 119 -11.30 -7.52 -8.26
N ASN A 120 -12.58 -7.29 -7.95
CA ASN A 120 -13.39 -6.26 -8.63
C ASN A 120 -13.43 -4.92 -7.87
N HIS A 121 -12.52 -4.69 -6.93
CA HIS A 121 -12.49 -3.46 -6.13
C HIS A 121 -13.83 -3.14 -5.44
N ILE A 122 -14.53 -4.16 -4.95
CA ILE A 122 -15.79 -3.97 -4.23
C ILE A 122 -15.55 -3.50 -2.79
N ILE A 123 -16.54 -2.82 -2.23
CA ILE A 123 -16.56 -2.47 -0.80
C ILE A 123 -16.91 -3.73 0.00
N MET A 124 -15.92 -4.38 0.56
CA MET A 124 -16.04 -5.70 1.17
C MET A 124 -17.10 -5.81 2.25
N PRO A 125 -17.28 -4.83 3.17
CA PRO A 125 -18.33 -4.89 4.16
C PRO A 125 -19.75 -5.00 3.58
N LEU A 126 -19.98 -4.44 2.39
CA LEU A 126 -21.29 -4.47 1.71
C LEU A 126 -21.56 -5.79 0.98
N ALA A 127 -20.56 -6.64 0.82
CA ALA A 127 -20.71 -7.93 0.16
C ALA A 127 -21.27 -8.99 1.11
N ASN A 128 -22.06 -9.93 0.56
CA ASN A 128 -22.44 -11.12 1.33
C ASN A 128 -21.24 -12.05 1.55
N LYS A 129 -21.37 -13.01 2.47
CA LYS A 129 -20.27 -13.91 2.84
C LYS A 129 -19.65 -14.63 1.64
N ARG A 130 -20.46 -15.20 0.74
CA ARG A 130 -19.94 -15.92 -0.43
C ARG A 130 -19.12 -15.01 -1.33
N ASP A 131 -19.60 -13.81 -1.58
CA ASP A 131 -18.95 -12.87 -2.49
C ASP A 131 -17.64 -12.31 -1.88
N LYS A 132 -17.57 -12.10 -0.54
CA LYS A 132 -16.30 -11.79 0.12
C LYS A 132 -15.22 -12.84 -0.20
N TYR A 133 -15.52 -14.13 -0.01
CA TYR A 133 -14.56 -15.20 -0.35
C TYR A 133 -14.24 -15.25 -1.84
N THR A 134 -15.22 -15.10 -2.72
CA THR A 134 -15.01 -15.09 -4.17
C THR A 134 -14.03 -14.00 -4.58
N GLN A 135 -14.23 -12.77 -4.10
CA GLN A 135 -13.38 -11.63 -4.42
C GLN A 135 -11.94 -11.81 -3.93
N ILE A 136 -11.76 -12.36 -2.73
CA ILE A 136 -10.43 -12.66 -2.17
C ILE A 136 -9.75 -13.77 -2.99
N ILE A 137 -10.44 -14.89 -3.25
CA ILE A 137 -9.89 -16.02 -3.99
C ILE A 137 -9.51 -15.62 -5.42
N TRP A 138 -10.34 -14.85 -6.09
CA TRP A 138 -10.04 -14.36 -7.44
C TRP A 138 -8.85 -13.40 -7.43
N GLY A 139 -8.79 -12.49 -6.47
CA GLY A 139 -7.62 -11.60 -6.30
C GLY A 139 -6.32 -12.38 -6.05
N ILE A 140 -6.36 -13.44 -5.22
CA ILE A 140 -5.22 -14.34 -5.00
C ILE A 140 -4.82 -15.05 -6.29
N LYS A 141 -5.79 -15.55 -7.09
CA LYS A 141 -5.52 -16.29 -8.32
C LYS A 141 -4.93 -15.39 -9.40
N ASP A 142 -5.46 -14.19 -9.60
CA ASP A 142 -4.88 -13.19 -10.51
C ASP A 142 -3.46 -12.83 -10.10
N PHE A 143 -3.24 -12.56 -8.81
CA PHE A 143 -1.92 -12.28 -8.29
C PHE A 143 -0.93 -13.43 -8.54
N GLN A 144 -1.33 -14.67 -8.26
CA GLN A 144 -0.49 -15.86 -8.51
C GLN A 144 -0.15 -16.04 -9.99
N TYR A 145 -1.11 -15.78 -10.87
CA TYR A 145 -0.91 -15.83 -12.32
C TYR A 145 0.16 -14.84 -12.78
N ARG A 146 0.12 -13.59 -12.28
CA ARG A 146 1.00 -12.50 -12.74
C ARG A 146 2.35 -12.49 -12.05
N PHE A 147 2.37 -12.61 -10.73
CA PHE A 147 3.59 -12.50 -9.91
C PHE A 147 4.25 -13.85 -9.58
N CYS A 148 3.69 -14.97 -10.04
CA CYS A 148 4.23 -16.34 -9.87
C CYS A 148 4.53 -16.73 -8.42
N ARG A 149 3.89 -16.10 -7.43
CA ARG A 149 4.01 -16.39 -6.00
C ARG A 149 2.67 -16.22 -5.28
N LYS A 150 2.56 -16.72 -4.05
CA LYS A 150 1.40 -16.46 -3.20
C LYS A 150 1.48 -15.04 -2.64
N PRO A 151 0.38 -14.27 -2.60
CA PRO A 151 0.36 -12.99 -1.92
C PRO A 151 0.46 -13.19 -0.40
N GLU A 152 1.15 -12.29 0.28
CA GLU A 152 1.19 -12.25 1.74
C GLU A 152 0.21 -11.22 2.30
N GLY A 153 0.09 -10.07 1.63
CA GLY A 153 -0.87 -9.02 1.94
C GLY A 153 -1.92 -8.85 0.86
N MET A 154 -3.05 -8.26 1.26
CA MET A 154 -4.13 -7.89 0.34
C MET A 154 -4.63 -6.48 0.65
N TRP A 155 -4.73 -5.65 -0.39
CA TRP A 155 -5.36 -4.35 -0.33
C TRP A 155 -6.87 -4.49 -0.43
N LEU A 156 -7.58 -3.80 0.44
CA LEU A 156 -9.04 -3.68 0.42
C LEU A 156 -9.43 -2.36 -0.25
N ALA A 157 -10.42 -2.39 -1.14
CA ALA A 157 -10.96 -1.19 -1.77
C ALA A 157 -11.39 -0.17 -0.69
N GLU A 158 -10.95 1.09 -0.81
CA GLU A 158 -11.20 2.15 0.17
C GLU A 158 -10.73 1.81 1.60
N THR A 159 -9.83 0.83 1.77
CA THR A 159 -9.51 0.18 3.05
C THR A 159 -10.74 -0.32 3.81
N ALA A 160 -11.89 -0.44 3.13
CA ALA A 160 -13.17 -0.78 3.74
C ALA A 160 -13.12 -2.18 4.38
N CYS A 161 -13.42 -2.25 5.66
CA CYS A 161 -13.22 -3.42 6.48
C CYS A 161 -14.31 -3.62 7.54
N ASP A 162 -14.62 -4.88 7.78
CA ASP A 162 -15.41 -5.38 8.92
C ASP A 162 -14.77 -6.67 9.46
N ASP A 163 -15.21 -7.14 10.61
CA ASP A 163 -14.74 -8.39 11.22
C ASP A 163 -14.88 -9.58 10.25
N ALA A 164 -15.99 -9.65 9.51
CA ALA A 164 -16.24 -10.73 8.55
C ALA A 164 -15.27 -10.71 7.36
N THR A 165 -14.82 -9.52 6.93
CA THR A 165 -13.80 -9.37 5.90
C THR A 165 -12.44 -9.86 6.40
N LEU A 166 -12.05 -9.49 7.63
CA LEU A 166 -10.79 -9.97 8.22
C LEU A 166 -10.79 -11.50 8.39
N GLU A 167 -11.91 -12.08 8.85
CA GLU A 167 -12.04 -13.53 8.95
C GLU A 167 -11.89 -14.21 7.57
N ALA A 168 -12.51 -13.67 6.53
CA ALA A 168 -12.40 -14.20 5.17
C ALA A 168 -10.96 -14.11 4.63
N LEU A 169 -10.24 -13.02 4.90
CA LEU A 169 -8.81 -12.88 4.54
C LEU A 169 -7.96 -13.95 5.22
N ILE A 170 -8.16 -14.16 6.53
CA ILE A 170 -7.45 -15.17 7.31
C ILE A 170 -7.71 -16.57 6.74
N ASP A 171 -8.97 -16.93 6.50
CA ASP A 171 -9.35 -18.24 5.97
C ASP A 171 -8.78 -18.49 4.57
N CYS A 172 -8.55 -17.44 3.79
CA CYS A 172 -7.89 -17.51 2.48
C CYS A 172 -6.35 -17.44 2.55
N GLY A 173 -5.77 -17.34 3.75
CA GLY A 173 -4.32 -17.38 3.97
C GLY A 173 -3.60 -16.06 3.76
N ILE A 174 -4.29 -14.93 3.77
CA ILE A 174 -3.70 -13.60 3.77
C ILE A 174 -3.15 -13.30 5.18
N LYS A 175 -1.93 -12.80 5.25
CA LYS A 175 -1.21 -12.58 6.51
C LYS A 175 -1.40 -11.17 7.06
N PHE A 176 -1.57 -10.16 6.19
CA PHE A 176 -1.73 -8.76 6.61
C PHE A 176 -2.54 -7.92 5.62
N THR A 177 -3.06 -6.82 6.13
CA THR A 177 -3.65 -5.73 5.33
C THR A 177 -3.29 -4.36 5.91
N VAL A 178 -3.57 -3.30 5.16
CA VAL A 178 -3.31 -1.90 5.55
C VAL A 178 -4.61 -1.16 5.70
N LEU A 179 -4.78 -0.47 6.81
CA LEU A 179 -5.99 0.28 7.16
C LEU A 179 -5.66 1.74 7.50
N SER A 180 -6.69 2.59 7.51
CA SER A 180 -6.59 3.95 8.01
C SER A 180 -6.50 3.97 9.54
N PRO A 181 -5.72 4.90 10.14
CA PRO A 181 -5.63 5.02 11.59
C PRO A 181 -7.00 5.26 12.26
N HIS A 182 -7.96 5.85 11.57
CA HIS A 182 -9.31 6.06 12.07
C HIS A 182 -10.13 4.77 12.22
N GLN A 183 -9.73 3.68 11.61
CA GLN A 183 -10.39 2.38 11.67
C GLN A 183 -10.01 1.57 12.93
N ALA A 184 -8.94 1.95 13.61
CA ALA A 184 -8.60 1.38 14.91
C ALA A 184 -9.60 1.86 15.99
N LYS A 185 -9.97 0.95 16.91
CA LYS A 185 -10.84 1.25 18.04
C LYS A 185 -10.05 1.24 19.35
N SER A 186 -9.38 0.16 19.65
CA SER A 186 -8.60 0.01 20.88
C SER A 186 -7.43 -0.94 20.68
N VAL A 187 -6.40 -0.78 21.50
CA VAL A 187 -5.20 -1.61 21.48
C VAL A 187 -4.84 -2.09 22.89
N ARG A 188 -4.14 -3.23 22.96
CA ARG A 188 -3.49 -3.69 24.19
C ARG A 188 -2.18 -4.38 23.86
N LYS A 189 -1.25 -4.39 24.80
CA LYS A 189 -0.01 -5.15 24.66
C LYS A 189 -0.30 -6.67 24.70
N LEU A 190 0.34 -7.42 23.84
CA LEU A 190 0.30 -8.88 23.87
C LEU A 190 1.17 -9.38 25.03
N THR A 191 0.55 -10.07 25.96
CA THR A 191 1.21 -10.75 27.09
C THR A 191 0.72 -12.19 27.17
N PRO A 192 1.51 -13.11 27.73
CA PRO A 192 1.12 -14.54 27.79
C PRO A 192 -0.21 -14.78 28.51
N ASP A 193 -0.56 -13.93 29.46
CA ASP A 193 -1.79 -14.05 30.26
C ASP A 193 -2.96 -13.18 29.72
N ASN A 194 -2.71 -12.37 28.68
CA ASN A 194 -3.70 -11.47 28.05
C ASN A 194 -4.48 -10.57 29.03
N LYS A 195 -3.85 -10.19 30.15
CA LYS A 195 -4.50 -9.37 31.20
C LYS A 195 -4.34 -7.87 31.02
N GLU A 196 -3.58 -7.42 30.04
CA GLU A 196 -3.40 -6.01 29.77
C GLU A 196 -4.71 -5.34 29.41
N LYS A 197 -4.89 -4.14 29.93
CA LYS A 197 -6.10 -3.35 29.69
C LYS A 197 -6.09 -2.79 28.27
N TRP A 198 -7.26 -2.74 27.65
CA TRP A 198 -7.48 -2.05 26.40
C TRP A 198 -7.37 -0.53 26.59
N SER A 199 -6.62 0.11 25.70
CA SER A 199 -6.54 1.57 25.57
C SER A 199 -7.32 2.01 24.35
N ASP A 200 -8.17 3.01 24.49
CA ASP A 200 -8.90 3.60 23.36
C ASP A 200 -7.92 4.36 22.46
N VAL A 201 -7.94 4.03 21.17
CA VAL A 201 -7.18 4.71 20.11
C VAL A 201 -8.09 5.22 19.00
N SER A 202 -9.38 5.30 19.26
CA SER A 202 -10.36 5.88 18.35
C SER A 202 -9.92 7.26 17.86
N TRP A 203 -10.51 7.72 16.74
CA TRP A 203 -10.19 9.02 16.15
C TRP A 203 -8.76 9.17 15.58
N GLY A 204 -8.12 8.06 15.26
CA GLY A 204 -6.79 8.07 14.64
C GLY A 204 -5.63 8.23 15.62
N ASN A 205 -5.86 7.98 16.92
CA ASN A 205 -4.84 8.08 17.97
C ASN A 205 -3.94 6.83 18.07
N ILE A 206 -4.08 5.87 17.16
CA ILE A 206 -3.20 4.71 17.13
C ILE A 206 -1.78 5.12 16.73
N ASP A 207 -0.76 4.50 17.33
CA ASP A 207 0.63 4.70 16.94
C ASP A 207 0.90 4.01 15.58
N PRO A 208 1.15 4.75 14.49
CA PRO A 208 1.33 4.14 13.16
C PRO A 208 2.69 3.46 12.99
N ALA A 209 3.62 3.64 13.91
CA ALA A 209 5.02 3.23 13.72
C ALA A 209 5.29 1.75 14.03
N ARG A 210 4.27 0.92 14.04
CA ARG A 210 4.35 -0.54 14.30
C ARG A 210 3.17 -1.29 13.68
N ALA A 211 3.28 -2.63 13.61
CA ALA A 211 2.19 -3.53 13.26
C ALA A 211 1.39 -3.95 14.50
N TYR A 212 0.16 -4.37 14.27
CA TYR A 212 -0.80 -4.83 15.27
C TYR A 212 -1.43 -6.15 14.86
N ARG A 213 -1.84 -6.99 15.82
CA ARG A 213 -2.50 -8.26 15.56
C ARG A 213 -3.99 -8.18 15.87
N TYR A 214 -4.79 -8.49 14.89
CA TYR A 214 -6.22 -8.73 15.07
C TYR A 214 -6.48 -10.22 15.24
N PHE A 215 -7.23 -10.60 16.26
CA PHE A 215 -7.69 -11.95 16.46
C PHE A 215 -9.19 -12.07 16.18
N VAL A 216 -9.58 -13.12 15.47
CA VAL A 216 -11.01 -13.40 15.26
C VAL A 216 -11.73 -13.51 16.59
N LYS A 217 -12.88 -12.81 16.75
CA LYS A 217 -13.60 -12.72 18.02
C LYS A 217 -14.10 -14.08 18.51
N SER A 218 -14.52 -14.95 17.58
CA SER A 218 -15.04 -16.29 17.85
C SER A 218 -13.95 -17.35 18.00
N ASP A 219 -12.72 -17.10 17.45
CA ASP A 219 -11.62 -18.06 17.45
C ASP A 219 -10.27 -17.34 17.57
N LYS A 220 -9.77 -17.23 18.78
CA LYS A 220 -8.50 -16.54 19.07
C LYS A 220 -7.24 -17.26 18.56
N THR A 221 -7.36 -18.43 17.94
CA THR A 221 -6.25 -19.08 17.24
C THR A 221 -6.02 -18.49 15.85
N LYS A 222 -7.04 -17.86 15.28
CA LYS A 222 -7.02 -17.21 13.97
C LYS A 222 -6.69 -15.72 14.09
N HIS A 223 -5.72 -15.25 13.33
CA HIS A 223 -5.30 -13.85 13.36
C HIS A 223 -4.83 -13.35 12.00
N ILE A 224 -4.80 -12.04 11.87
CA ILE A 224 -4.19 -11.28 10.76
C ILE A 224 -3.46 -10.08 11.34
N ASP A 225 -2.36 -9.68 10.72
CA ASP A 225 -1.61 -8.51 11.15
C ASP A 225 -2.06 -7.27 10.38
N LEU A 226 -2.24 -6.17 11.08
CA LEU A 226 -2.78 -4.92 10.55
C LEU A 226 -1.75 -3.80 10.66
N PHE A 227 -1.60 -3.03 9.59
CA PHE A 227 -0.86 -1.79 9.57
C PHE A 227 -1.81 -0.60 9.48
N PHE A 228 -1.53 0.44 10.25
CA PHE A 228 -2.29 1.69 10.21
C PHE A 228 -1.36 2.79 9.74
N TYR A 229 -1.50 3.23 8.49
CA TYR A 229 -0.57 4.19 7.89
C TYR A 229 -0.54 5.54 8.62
N ASP A 230 0.55 6.31 8.47
CA ASP A 230 0.63 7.69 8.97
C ASP A 230 -0.35 8.59 8.21
N GLY A 231 -1.48 8.88 8.83
CA GLY A 231 -2.57 9.64 8.21
C GLY A 231 -2.15 11.06 7.81
N PRO A 232 -1.53 11.87 8.71
CA PRO A 232 -1.05 13.21 8.40
C PRO A 232 -0.06 13.27 7.24
N ILE A 233 0.88 12.32 7.15
CA ILE A 233 1.86 12.31 6.04
C ILE A 233 1.18 11.88 4.74
N SER A 234 0.34 10.82 4.78
CA SER A 234 -0.40 10.34 3.61
C SER A 234 -1.32 11.43 3.04
N LYS A 235 -2.02 12.17 3.91
CA LYS A 235 -2.84 13.32 3.50
C LYS A 235 -2.00 14.39 2.80
N SER A 236 -0.82 14.71 3.33
CA SER A 236 0.06 15.71 2.72
C SER A 236 0.57 15.27 1.33
N VAL A 237 0.82 13.99 1.11
CA VAL A 237 1.16 13.45 -0.21
C VAL A 237 0.00 13.59 -1.19
N ALA A 238 -1.22 13.28 -0.75
CA ALA A 238 -2.38 13.25 -1.62
C ALA A 238 -2.94 14.66 -1.95
N PHE A 239 -2.84 15.62 -1.00
CA PHE A 239 -3.61 16.87 -1.08
C PHE A 239 -2.80 18.17 -0.87
N ASP A 240 -1.56 18.12 -0.33
CA ASP A 240 -0.81 19.32 0.07
C ASP A 240 0.40 19.58 -0.85
N GLU A 241 0.38 19.09 -2.09
CA GLU A 241 1.45 19.28 -3.11
C GLU A 241 2.86 18.88 -2.63
N LEU A 242 2.95 17.97 -1.67
CA LEU A 242 4.22 17.55 -1.06
C LEU A 242 5.21 16.95 -2.08
N LEU A 243 4.69 16.32 -3.14
CA LEU A 243 5.48 15.69 -4.20
C LEU A 243 6.11 16.68 -5.19
N THR A 244 5.87 17.98 -5.05
CA THR A 244 6.53 19.01 -5.87
C THR A 244 7.96 19.31 -5.44
N ASP A 245 8.36 18.88 -4.21
CA ASP A 245 9.68 19.09 -3.65
C ASP A 245 10.14 17.87 -2.83
N GLY A 246 11.10 17.12 -3.36
CA GLY A 246 11.64 15.94 -2.70
C GLY A 246 12.28 16.22 -1.33
N ASN A 247 12.84 17.42 -1.10
CA ASN A 247 13.40 17.78 0.22
C ASN A 247 12.29 18.03 1.25
N LYS A 248 11.17 18.63 0.85
CA LYS A 248 10.00 18.75 1.73
C LYS A 248 9.43 17.37 2.04
N PHE A 249 9.36 16.49 1.04
CA PHE A 249 8.84 15.15 1.23
C PHE A 249 9.68 14.34 2.22
N ILE A 250 11.01 14.27 2.07
CA ILE A 250 11.85 13.54 3.02
C ILE A 250 11.79 14.17 4.42
N SER A 251 11.72 15.49 4.53
CA SER A 251 11.56 16.17 5.81
C SER A 251 10.25 15.83 6.50
N LYS A 252 9.17 15.67 5.72
CA LYS A 252 7.85 15.25 6.23
C LYS A 252 7.90 13.79 6.73
N LEU A 253 8.55 12.88 5.99
CA LEU A 253 8.75 11.49 6.43
C LEU A 253 9.56 11.43 7.73
N LYS A 254 10.59 12.25 7.88
CA LYS A 254 11.38 12.36 9.13
C LYS A 254 10.54 12.83 10.31
N ALA A 255 9.54 13.67 10.09
CA ALA A 255 8.63 14.12 11.15
C ALA A 255 7.76 12.97 11.72
N GLY A 256 7.61 11.85 11.01
CA GLY A 256 6.98 10.63 11.52
C GLY A 256 7.82 9.86 12.54
N VAL A 257 9.13 10.18 12.65
CA VAL A 257 10.04 9.52 13.58
C VAL A 257 9.99 10.22 14.94
N SER A 258 9.80 9.45 16.03
CA SER A 258 9.85 9.98 17.38
C SER A 258 11.03 9.42 18.17
N LYS A 259 11.76 10.30 18.85
CA LYS A 259 12.85 9.92 19.76
C LYS A 259 12.34 9.30 21.07
N ASP A 260 11.07 9.48 21.37
CA ASP A 260 10.44 8.95 22.60
C ASP A 260 10.04 7.47 22.45
N ARG A 261 10.04 6.95 21.21
CA ARG A 261 9.78 5.53 20.96
C ARG A 261 11.01 4.69 21.32
N ASN A 262 10.83 3.71 22.18
CA ASN A 262 11.90 2.81 22.65
C ASN A 262 12.01 1.49 21.86
N TYR A 263 11.46 1.45 20.65
CA TYR A 263 11.41 0.30 19.74
C TYR A 263 11.80 0.72 18.32
N ASN A 264 12.08 -0.25 17.43
CA ASN A 264 12.33 -0.01 16.02
C ASN A 264 11.07 0.49 15.33
N GLN A 265 11.15 1.63 14.65
CA GLN A 265 9.99 2.34 14.13
C GLN A 265 9.78 2.06 12.65
N LEU A 266 8.52 2.00 12.23
CA LEU A 266 8.12 2.00 10.83
C LEU A 266 7.49 3.36 10.51
N VAL A 267 8.09 4.12 9.61
CA VAL A 267 7.39 5.23 8.94
C VAL A 267 6.76 4.66 7.69
N HIS A 268 5.44 4.68 7.59
CA HIS A 268 4.78 4.19 6.39
C HIS A 268 3.57 5.03 6.01
N ILE A 269 3.39 5.18 4.72
CA ILE A 269 2.30 5.92 4.10
C ILE A 269 1.60 5.05 3.07
N ALA A 270 0.31 5.29 2.89
CA ALA A 270 -0.49 4.66 1.85
C ALA A 270 -1.40 5.71 1.21
N THR A 271 -1.35 5.80 -0.11
CA THR A 271 -2.13 6.74 -0.93
C THR A 271 -2.54 6.08 -2.24
N ASP A 272 -3.46 6.71 -2.96
CA ASP A 272 -3.65 6.40 -4.37
C ASP A 272 -2.33 6.59 -5.10
N GLY A 273 -1.95 5.59 -5.88
CA GLY A 273 -0.68 5.57 -6.61
C GLY A 273 -0.60 6.64 -7.69
N GLU A 274 -1.76 7.07 -8.19
CA GLU A 274 -1.91 8.15 -9.18
C GLU A 274 -1.41 9.51 -8.66
N SER A 275 -1.26 9.67 -7.34
CA SER A 275 -0.59 10.83 -6.73
C SER A 275 0.83 11.00 -7.25
N TYR A 276 1.53 9.90 -7.53
CA TYR A 276 2.93 9.88 -7.98
C TYR A 276 3.10 10.07 -9.50
N GLY A 277 2.30 10.94 -10.14
CA GLY A 277 2.45 11.24 -11.56
C GLY A 277 1.23 11.92 -12.17
N HIS A 278 0.04 11.33 -12.04
CA HIS A 278 -1.18 11.87 -12.61
C HIS A 278 -1.70 13.09 -11.83
N HIS A 279 -1.86 12.99 -10.51
CA HIS A 279 -2.34 14.09 -9.67
C HIS A 279 -1.26 15.15 -9.47
N THR A 280 -0.01 14.72 -9.30
CA THR A 280 1.13 15.63 -9.17
C THR A 280 2.15 15.31 -10.26
N LYS A 281 2.25 16.21 -11.24
CA LYS A 281 3.19 16.08 -12.34
C LYS A 281 4.62 15.96 -11.82
N PHE A 282 5.38 14.98 -12.33
CA PHE A 282 6.73 14.62 -11.86
C PHE A 282 6.81 14.09 -10.43
N GLY A 283 5.69 13.66 -9.84
CA GLY A 283 5.67 13.02 -8.52
C GLY A 283 6.49 11.73 -8.47
N ASP A 284 6.60 11.02 -9.61
CA ASP A 284 7.48 9.87 -9.78
C ASP A 284 8.97 10.22 -9.55
N MET A 285 9.41 11.41 -9.99
CA MET A 285 10.78 11.89 -9.81
C MET A 285 11.06 12.29 -8.36
N ALA A 286 10.11 12.90 -7.68
CA ALA A 286 10.21 13.17 -6.24
C ALA A 286 10.32 11.87 -5.45
N LEU A 287 9.54 10.86 -5.83
CA LEU A 287 9.58 9.53 -5.22
C LEU A 287 10.93 8.84 -5.46
N SER A 288 11.42 8.77 -6.69
CA SER A 288 12.73 8.17 -7.01
C SER A 288 13.89 8.88 -6.31
N TYR A 289 13.84 10.21 -6.20
CA TYR A 289 14.84 10.99 -5.47
C TYR A 289 14.91 10.59 -3.99
N ILE A 290 13.76 10.45 -3.33
CA ILE A 290 13.70 10.02 -1.95
C ILE A 290 14.24 8.60 -1.80
N LEU A 291 13.76 7.68 -2.62
CA LEU A 291 14.05 6.25 -2.49
C LEU A 291 15.54 5.93 -2.73
N LYS A 292 16.17 6.63 -3.67
CA LYS A 292 17.53 6.32 -4.12
C LYS A 292 18.60 7.26 -3.60
N ALA A 293 18.26 8.54 -3.38
CA ALA A 293 19.27 9.55 -3.05
C ALA A 293 19.20 10.06 -1.62
N ARG A 294 18.09 9.80 -0.90
CA ARG A 294 17.92 10.45 0.43
C ARG A 294 17.58 9.50 1.57
N ALA A 295 16.79 8.46 1.36
CA ALA A 295 16.27 7.64 2.46
C ALA A 295 17.40 7.05 3.33
N GLU A 296 18.41 6.46 2.72
CA GLU A 296 19.55 5.86 3.44
C GLU A 296 20.39 6.92 4.17
N ASP A 297 20.70 8.05 3.53
CA ASP A 297 21.43 9.16 4.12
C ASP A 297 20.71 9.76 5.33
N GLU A 298 19.37 9.72 5.33
CA GLU A 298 18.54 10.19 6.43
C GLU A 298 18.26 9.12 7.50
N GLY A 299 18.91 7.96 7.37
CA GLY A 299 18.86 6.88 8.36
C GLY A 299 17.65 5.95 8.23
N PHE A 300 16.93 5.99 7.11
CA PHE A 300 15.84 5.06 6.84
C PHE A 300 16.36 3.76 6.23
N ILE A 301 15.76 2.64 6.63
CA ILE A 301 15.91 1.33 6.02
C ILE A 301 14.66 1.10 5.16
N LEU A 302 14.81 1.09 3.84
CA LEU A 302 13.70 0.76 2.94
C LEU A 302 13.27 -0.68 3.14
N THR A 303 11.97 -0.92 3.25
CA THR A 303 11.40 -2.24 3.46
C THR A 303 9.99 -2.33 2.87
N ASN A 304 9.42 -3.53 2.86
CA ASN A 304 7.99 -3.74 2.64
C ASN A 304 7.34 -4.33 3.91
N TYR A 305 6.02 -4.41 3.90
CA TYR A 305 5.25 -4.83 5.07
C TYR A 305 5.58 -6.25 5.54
N ALA A 306 5.74 -7.19 4.61
CA ALA A 306 6.02 -8.58 4.95
C ALA A 306 7.41 -8.74 5.57
N ASN A 307 8.43 -8.11 5.00
CA ASN A 307 9.78 -8.09 5.57
C ASN A 307 9.82 -7.42 6.94
N TYR A 308 9.09 -6.30 7.12
CA TYR A 308 8.99 -5.66 8.44
C TYR A 308 8.39 -6.61 9.49
N LEU A 309 7.32 -7.34 9.15
CA LEU A 309 6.71 -8.33 10.06
C LEU A 309 7.67 -9.45 10.43
N GLU A 310 8.47 -9.93 9.48
CA GLU A 310 9.48 -10.95 9.75
C GLU A 310 10.58 -10.43 10.70
N GLN A 311 11.03 -9.18 10.52
CA GLN A 311 12.11 -8.59 11.31
C GLN A 311 11.69 -8.18 12.73
N GLU A 312 10.49 -7.59 12.87
CA GLU A 312 10.10 -6.92 14.12
C GLU A 312 8.94 -7.65 14.85
N GLY A 313 8.18 -8.46 14.13
CA GLY A 313 6.99 -9.14 14.68
C GLY A 313 5.91 -8.16 15.14
N VAL A 314 5.00 -8.66 15.96
CA VAL A 314 3.88 -7.89 16.49
C VAL A 314 3.82 -8.00 18.00
N GLN A 315 3.69 -6.86 18.69
CA GLN A 315 3.68 -6.79 20.15
C GLN A 315 2.34 -6.31 20.74
N TYR A 316 1.41 -5.88 19.90
CA TYR A 316 0.12 -5.33 20.33
C TYR A 316 -1.04 -5.99 19.60
N GLU A 317 -2.13 -6.27 20.34
CA GLU A 317 -3.43 -6.63 19.78
C GLU A 317 -4.22 -5.35 19.49
N VAL A 318 -5.05 -5.40 18.45
CA VAL A 318 -5.94 -4.32 18.07
C VAL A 318 -7.36 -4.84 17.88
N ASP A 319 -8.35 -4.05 18.30
CA ASP A 319 -9.75 -4.13 17.91
C ASP A 319 -10.04 -3.02 16.89
N ILE A 320 -10.82 -3.33 15.86
CA ILE A 320 -11.19 -2.37 14.82
C ILE A 320 -12.60 -1.82 15.03
N LYS A 321 -12.89 -0.68 14.45
CA LYS A 321 -14.27 -0.23 14.24
C LYS A 321 -14.90 -1.13 13.18
N ASP A 322 -15.96 -1.82 13.58
CA ASP A 322 -16.70 -2.66 12.66
C ASP A 322 -17.39 -1.78 11.61
N VAL A 323 -17.30 -2.18 10.34
CA VAL A 323 -17.79 -1.44 9.17
C VAL A 323 -17.21 -0.02 9.07
N SER A 324 -16.00 0.08 8.59
CA SER A 324 -15.28 1.36 8.42
C SER A 324 -14.43 1.39 7.15
N SER A 325 -14.07 2.59 6.67
CA SER A 325 -13.21 2.83 5.51
C SER A 325 -12.35 4.09 5.69
N TRP A 326 -11.41 4.34 4.79
CA TRP A 326 -10.59 5.55 4.85
C TRP A 326 -11.28 6.79 4.31
N SER A 327 -12.21 6.62 3.37
CA SER A 327 -12.85 7.70 2.63
C SER A 327 -14.10 8.24 3.31
N CYS A 328 -14.65 7.55 4.31
CA CYS A 328 -15.88 7.97 4.98
C CYS A 328 -15.77 7.90 6.51
N ALA A 329 -15.82 9.07 7.16
CA ALA A 329 -15.81 9.17 8.61
C ALA A 329 -17.08 8.59 9.27
N HIS A 330 -18.15 8.42 8.51
CA HIS A 330 -19.44 7.89 9.00
C HIS A 330 -19.54 6.36 8.88
N GLY A 331 -18.52 5.70 8.35
CA GLY A 331 -18.52 4.28 8.05
C GLY A 331 -18.69 4.00 6.55
N VAL A 332 -19.17 2.82 6.23
CA VAL A 332 -19.39 2.35 4.84
C VAL A 332 -20.87 2.32 4.52
#